data_27e3498d8c0beae72a75f78b9ad7170f
#
_entry.id   27e3498d8c0beae72a75f78b9ad7170f
#
_cell.length_a   1.000
_cell.length_b   1.000
_cell.length_c   1.000
_cell.angle_alpha   90.00
_cell.angle_beta   90.00
_cell.angle_gamma   90.00
#
_symmetry.space_group_name_H-M   'P 1'
#
loop_
_entity.id
_entity.type
_entity.pdbx_description
1 polymer ?
#
loop_
_entity_poly.entity_id
_entity_poly.type
_entity_poly.pdbx_seq_one_letter_code
_entity_poly.pdbx_strand_id
1 'polypeptide(L)'
;MVAEEATLELATEAEAQVVVERRGGAGIIRLNRPKAINSLTLPMVRGLFQALHRFEDDPDISCVVLTGEGERGLCAGGDVRIIHDLGKAGDPQVLEFWREEFPLNYRIARFGKPYVALMDGIVMGGGVGISAHGSHRIVTERTKLAMPETGIGYFPDVGGSWLLPRAPGECGTWLGLTGNAVTAADAIYAGFADHFVSSEHLADLVYDLSQAADAEDVEAAITTYAVDAGEGVLSANRQIIDATFRFDTVEEIFAALSARDDAFSRETLEILEKRSPTSLKLTLQLLRLGRESASLIECLEREFAAGTEILRGHDFYEGVRAALIDKDRNPRWQPARLEEVREEDLLPYFAEHSGNLFPDHRL
;
A
#
# COMPACT_ATOMS: atom_id res chain seq x y z
N MET A 1 2.91 -51.18 12.99
CA MET A 1 3.12 -49.75 13.13
C MET A 1 2.83 -49.17 11.78
N VAL A 2 1.60 -48.71 11.59
CA VAL A 2 1.13 -48.08 10.36
C VAL A 2 1.36 -46.59 10.56
N ALA A 3 2.19 -45.97 9.70
CA ALA A 3 2.39 -44.53 9.69
C ALA A 3 1.06 -43.88 9.25
N GLU A 4 0.50 -43.08 10.11
CA GLU A 4 -0.61 -42.17 9.80
C GLU A 4 -0.08 -41.12 8.81
N GLU A 5 -0.38 -41.29 7.54
CA GLU A 5 -0.28 -40.25 6.54
C GLU A 5 -1.30 -39.17 6.90
N ALA A 6 -0.80 -38.06 7.44
CA ALA A 6 -1.57 -36.84 7.58
C ALA A 6 -1.91 -36.36 6.15
N THR A 7 -3.10 -36.65 5.68
CA THR A 7 -3.70 -36.06 4.49
C THR A 7 -3.85 -34.58 4.75
N LEU A 8 -2.94 -33.77 4.19
CA LEU A 8 -3.15 -32.32 4.03
C LEU A 8 -4.38 -32.19 3.10
N GLU A 9 -5.54 -31.89 3.65
CA GLU A 9 -6.68 -31.46 2.85
C GLU A 9 -6.25 -30.16 2.14
N LEU A 10 -5.93 -30.28 0.87
CA LEU A 10 -5.75 -29.14 -0.02
C LEU A 10 -7.12 -28.46 -0.10
N ALA A 11 -7.21 -27.22 0.44
CA ALA A 11 -8.37 -26.39 0.25
C ALA A 11 -8.75 -26.36 -1.23
N THR A 12 -10.04 -26.48 -1.54
CA THR A 12 -10.49 -26.38 -2.93
C THR A 12 -10.11 -25.01 -3.49
N GLU A 13 -9.87 -24.90 -4.80
CA GLU A 13 -9.47 -23.65 -5.47
C GLU A 13 -10.41 -22.47 -5.14
N ALA A 14 -11.69 -22.76 -4.89
CA ALA A 14 -12.71 -21.81 -4.47
C ALA A 14 -12.54 -21.31 -3.02
N GLU A 15 -11.81 -22.02 -2.16
CA GLU A 15 -11.57 -21.71 -0.75
C GLU A 15 -10.19 -21.07 -0.53
N ALA A 16 -9.26 -21.23 -1.46
CA ALA A 16 -7.95 -20.62 -1.38
C ALA A 16 -8.04 -19.08 -1.49
N GLN A 17 -7.51 -18.35 -0.52
CA GLN A 17 -7.49 -16.88 -0.54
C GLN A 17 -6.46 -16.30 -1.54
N VAL A 18 -5.49 -17.09 -1.95
CA VAL A 18 -4.51 -16.81 -3.01
C VAL A 18 -4.49 -18.01 -3.94
N VAL A 19 -4.81 -17.78 -5.20
CA VAL A 19 -4.75 -18.81 -6.26
C VAL A 19 -3.46 -18.61 -7.04
N VAL A 20 -2.69 -19.67 -7.18
CA VAL A 20 -1.38 -19.65 -7.84
C VAL A 20 -1.41 -20.64 -9.00
N GLU A 21 -1.23 -20.13 -10.21
CA GLU A 21 -1.23 -20.95 -11.43
C GLU A 21 -0.04 -20.60 -12.34
N ARG A 22 0.33 -21.52 -13.21
CA ARG A 22 1.28 -21.27 -14.29
C ARG A 22 0.53 -21.24 -15.61
N ARG A 23 0.78 -20.20 -16.41
CA ARG A 23 0.33 -20.10 -17.80
C ARG A 23 1.52 -19.83 -18.69
N GLY A 24 1.98 -20.84 -19.45
CA GLY A 24 3.20 -20.70 -20.26
C GLY A 24 4.38 -20.24 -19.42
N GLY A 25 4.98 -19.10 -19.79
CA GLY A 25 6.07 -18.43 -19.09
C GLY A 25 5.64 -17.54 -17.93
N ALA A 26 4.35 -17.32 -17.70
CA ALA A 26 3.87 -16.46 -16.61
C ALA A 26 3.44 -17.25 -15.37
N GLY A 27 3.95 -16.86 -14.20
CA GLY A 27 3.43 -17.25 -12.89
C GLY A 27 2.31 -16.30 -12.46
N ILE A 28 1.07 -16.75 -12.45
CA ILE A 28 -0.09 -15.92 -12.10
C ILE A 28 -0.40 -16.08 -10.61
N ILE A 29 -0.45 -14.96 -9.90
CA ILE A 29 -0.88 -14.87 -8.49
C ILE A 29 -2.17 -14.07 -8.46
N ARG A 30 -3.27 -14.72 -8.08
CA ARG A 30 -4.58 -14.08 -8.01
C ARG A 30 -5.09 -14.05 -6.57
N LEU A 31 -5.31 -12.83 -6.06
CA LEU A 31 -5.95 -12.63 -4.76
C LEU A 31 -7.43 -13.01 -4.87
N ASN A 32 -7.94 -13.84 -3.96
CA ASN A 32 -9.26 -14.45 -4.08
C ASN A 32 -10.13 -14.25 -2.82
N ARG A 33 -10.33 -12.99 -2.45
CA ARG A 33 -11.32 -12.56 -1.44
C ARG A 33 -12.20 -11.42 -1.98
N PRO A 34 -12.91 -11.61 -3.12
CA PRO A 34 -13.59 -10.50 -3.81
C PRO A 34 -14.66 -9.82 -2.96
N LYS A 35 -15.28 -10.52 -2.00
CA LYS A 35 -16.27 -9.92 -1.07
C LYS A 35 -15.64 -8.86 -0.17
N ALA A 36 -14.37 -8.98 0.16
CA ALA A 36 -13.60 -8.02 0.96
C ALA A 36 -12.67 -7.14 0.10
N ILE A 37 -12.89 -7.05 -1.22
CA ILE A 37 -11.99 -6.39 -2.18
C ILE A 37 -10.56 -6.88 -1.97
N ASN A 38 -10.40 -8.17 -1.82
CA ASN A 38 -9.11 -8.85 -1.68
C ASN A 38 -8.22 -8.31 -0.53
N SER A 39 -8.82 -7.76 0.55
CA SER A 39 -8.06 -7.30 1.71
C SER A 39 -7.19 -8.42 2.25
N LEU A 40 -5.94 -8.07 2.56
CA LEU A 40 -4.89 -9.01 2.94
C LEU A 40 -5.11 -9.57 4.35
N THR A 41 -4.96 -10.88 4.45
CA THR A 41 -4.87 -11.61 5.71
C THR A 41 -3.47 -12.21 5.85
N LEU A 42 -3.09 -12.61 7.06
CA LEU A 42 -1.81 -13.29 7.27
C LEU A 42 -1.63 -14.55 6.39
N PRO A 43 -2.64 -15.42 6.21
CA PRO A 43 -2.53 -16.52 5.24
C PRO A 43 -2.28 -16.05 3.80
N MET A 44 -2.84 -14.92 3.37
CA MET A 44 -2.58 -14.37 2.03
C MET A 44 -1.14 -13.87 1.90
N VAL A 45 -0.62 -13.17 2.89
CA VAL A 45 0.79 -12.72 2.93
C VAL A 45 1.73 -13.91 2.78
N ARG A 46 1.49 -14.97 3.55
CA ARG A 46 2.26 -16.23 3.47
C ARG A 46 2.14 -16.90 2.11
N GLY A 47 0.93 -16.93 1.54
CA GLY A 47 0.68 -17.49 0.21
C GLY A 47 1.41 -16.74 -0.90
N LEU A 48 1.40 -15.41 -0.84
CA LEU A 48 2.16 -14.54 -1.76
C LEU A 48 3.67 -14.80 -1.65
N PHE A 49 4.20 -14.85 -0.44
CA PHE A 49 5.62 -15.11 -0.20
C PHE A 49 6.06 -16.47 -0.76
N GLN A 50 5.26 -17.51 -0.53
CA GLN A 50 5.52 -18.86 -1.05
C GLN A 50 5.44 -18.92 -2.57
N ALA A 51 4.46 -18.23 -3.18
CA ALA A 51 4.33 -18.15 -4.64
C ALA A 51 5.53 -17.47 -5.28
N LEU A 52 5.99 -16.35 -4.72
CA LEU A 52 7.18 -15.65 -5.20
C LEU A 52 8.43 -16.53 -5.11
N HIS A 53 8.63 -17.21 -3.97
CA HIS A 53 9.76 -18.13 -3.82
C HIS A 53 9.75 -19.24 -4.87
N ARG A 54 8.58 -19.87 -5.09
CA ARG A 54 8.42 -20.91 -6.10
C ARG A 54 8.72 -20.41 -7.52
N PHE A 55 8.23 -19.22 -7.88
CA PHE A 55 8.39 -18.69 -9.24
C PHE A 55 9.79 -18.11 -9.49
N GLU A 56 10.48 -17.64 -8.46
CA GLU A 56 11.86 -17.15 -8.59
C GLU A 56 12.82 -18.26 -9.01
N ASP A 57 12.68 -19.45 -8.42
CA ASP A 57 13.53 -20.60 -8.67
C ASP A 57 13.13 -21.40 -9.94
N ASP A 58 11.93 -21.18 -10.49
CA ASP A 58 11.44 -21.92 -11.67
C ASP A 58 12.02 -21.31 -12.96
N PRO A 59 12.94 -22.01 -13.68
CA PRO A 59 13.58 -21.48 -14.88
C PRO A 59 12.62 -21.29 -16.06
N ASP A 60 11.46 -21.94 -16.01
CA ASP A 60 10.44 -21.83 -17.07
C ASP A 60 9.49 -20.65 -16.85
N ILE A 61 9.64 -19.90 -15.76
CA ILE A 61 8.87 -18.69 -15.48
C ILE A 61 9.70 -17.46 -15.85
N SER A 62 9.22 -16.69 -16.81
CA SER A 62 9.83 -15.44 -17.29
C SER A 62 9.34 -14.20 -16.53
N CYS A 63 8.09 -14.22 -16.03
CA CYS A 63 7.49 -13.13 -15.26
C CYS A 63 6.46 -13.63 -14.23
N VAL A 64 6.14 -12.77 -13.26
CA VAL A 64 5.03 -12.97 -12.33
C VAL A 64 3.98 -11.90 -12.58
N VAL A 65 2.70 -12.31 -12.61
CA VAL A 65 1.56 -11.40 -12.76
C VAL A 65 0.71 -11.46 -11.49
N LEU A 66 0.56 -10.32 -10.81
CA LEU A 66 -0.35 -10.15 -9.68
C LEU A 66 -1.68 -9.57 -10.18
N THR A 67 -2.79 -10.20 -9.78
CA THR A 67 -4.15 -9.74 -10.09
C THR A 67 -5.11 -10.00 -8.94
N GLY A 68 -6.29 -9.38 -8.97
CA GLY A 68 -7.36 -9.59 -7.99
C GLY A 68 -8.59 -10.25 -8.62
N GLU A 69 -9.25 -11.12 -7.87
CA GLU A 69 -10.54 -11.69 -8.26
C GLU A 69 -11.66 -10.65 -8.08
N GLY A 70 -12.58 -10.59 -9.05
CA GLY A 70 -13.74 -9.69 -9.05
C GLY A 70 -13.46 -8.33 -9.67
N GLU A 71 -14.52 -7.52 -9.82
CA GLU A 71 -14.50 -6.27 -10.58
C GLU A 71 -14.20 -5.03 -9.72
N ARG A 72 -14.11 -5.15 -8.40
CA ARG A 72 -14.01 -3.99 -7.50
C ARG A 72 -12.60 -3.46 -7.34
N GLY A 73 -11.60 -4.29 -7.49
CA GLY A 73 -10.21 -3.85 -7.40
C GLY A 73 -9.23 -4.94 -7.06
N LEU A 74 -7.94 -4.58 -7.19
CA LEU A 74 -6.83 -5.47 -6.87
C LEU A 74 -6.84 -5.81 -5.38
N CYS A 75 -6.78 -4.80 -4.51
CA CYS A 75 -6.70 -5.00 -3.06
C CYS A 75 -7.01 -3.70 -2.30
N ALA A 76 -7.89 -3.77 -1.29
CA ALA A 76 -8.26 -2.63 -0.45
C ALA A 76 -7.36 -2.44 0.79
N GLY A 77 -6.20 -3.13 0.86
CA GLY A 77 -5.26 -3.04 1.97
C GLY A 77 -5.29 -4.24 2.90
N GLY A 78 -4.63 -4.14 4.04
CA GLY A 78 -4.72 -5.12 5.12
C GLY A 78 -6.15 -5.24 5.67
N ASP A 79 -6.53 -6.40 6.18
CA ASP A 79 -7.82 -6.58 6.85
C ASP A 79 -7.75 -5.91 8.24
N VAL A 80 -7.86 -4.56 8.23
CA VAL A 80 -7.72 -3.73 9.44
C VAL A 80 -8.75 -4.06 10.52
N ARG A 81 -9.86 -4.73 10.18
CA ARG A 81 -10.82 -5.21 11.17
C ARG A 81 -10.24 -6.34 12.00
N ILE A 82 -9.53 -7.27 11.38
CA ILE A 82 -8.82 -8.34 12.09
C ILE A 82 -7.73 -7.72 12.98
N ILE A 83 -6.96 -6.78 12.45
CA ILE A 83 -5.91 -6.06 13.21
C ILE A 83 -6.50 -5.35 14.43
N HIS A 84 -7.63 -4.64 14.25
CA HIS A 84 -8.35 -3.98 15.34
C HIS A 84 -8.80 -4.98 16.43
N ASP A 85 -9.41 -6.10 16.04
CA ASP A 85 -9.96 -7.07 16.99
C ASP A 85 -8.83 -7.79 17.76
N LEU A 86 -7.75 -8.20 17.08
CA LEU A 86 -6.56 -8.78 17.71
C LEU A 86 -5.87 -7.77 18.63
N GLY A 87 -5.69 -6.52 18.19
CA GLY A 87 -5.08 -5.47 18.99
C GLY A 87 -5.86 -5.17 20.26
N LYS A 88 -7.19 -5.07 20.19
CA LYS A 88 -8.07 -4.91 21.37
C LYS A 88 -8.02 -6.09 22.32
N ALA A 89 -7.82 -7.30 21.81
CA ALA A 89 -7.64 -8.51 22.62
C ALA A 89 -6.25 -8.61 23.24
N GLY A 90 -5.30 -7.75 22.84
CA GLY A 90 -3.90 -7.87 23.24
C GLY A 90 -3.21 -9.12 22.67
N ASP A 91 -3.73 -9.64 21.55
CA ASP A 91 -3.21 -10.84 20.90
C ASP A 91 -1.91 -10.51 20.15
N PRO A 92 -0.78 -11.18 20.45
CA PRO A 92 0.50 -10.92 19.80
C PRO A 92 0.48 -11.21 18.30
N GLN A 93 -0.48 -11.96 17.77
CA GLN A 93 -0.62 -12.23 16.34
C GLN A 93 -0.84 -10.95 15.51
N VAL A 94 -1.32 -9.86 16.12
CA VAL A 94 -1.45 -8.57 15.44
C VAL A 94 -0.12 -8.09 14.86
N LEU A 95 0.99 -8.30 15.56
CA LEU A 95 2.32 -7.91 15.09
C LEU A 95 2.90 -8.89 14.07
N GLU A 96 2.45 -10.16 14.06
CA GLU A 96 2.89 -11.14 13.06
C GLU A 96 2.48 -10.74 11.65
N PHE A 97 1.30 -10.11 11.49
CA PHE A 97 0.85 -9.64 10.19
C PHE A 97 1.87 -8.70 9.54
N TRP A 98 2.24 -7.61 10.22
CA TRP A 98 3.23 -6.66 9.68
C TRP A 98 4.65 -7.23 9.62
N ARG A 99 5.00 -8.12 10.58
CA ARG A 99 6.30 -8.80 10.61
C ARG A 99 6.52 -9.70 9.39
N GLU A 100 5.46 -10.16 8.76
CA GLU A 100 5.53 -10.96 7.54
C GLU A 100 5.19 -10.14 6.28
N GLU A 101 4.31 -9.14 6.37
CA GLU A 101 3.93 -8.28 5.24
C GLU A 101 5.10 -7.37 4.80
N PHE A 102 5.82 -6.74 5.73
CA PHE A 102 6.88 -5.81 5.35
C PHE A 102 8.08 -6.50 4.69
N PRO A 103 8.55 -7.67 5.14
CA PRO A 103 9.50 -8.47 4.37
C PRO A 103 8.98 -8.91 3.00
N LEU A 104 7.67 -9.17 2.84
CA LEU A 104 7.08 -9.45 1.53
C LEU A 104 7.18 -8.24 0.61
N ASN A 105 6.88 -7.01 1.10
CA ASN A 105 7.03 -5.79 0.31
C ASN A 105 8.48 -5.59 -0.16
N TYR A 106 9.45 -5.81 0.72
CA TYR A 106 10.87 -5.76 0.36
C TYR A 106 11.24 -6.83 -0.67
N ARG A 107 10.73 -8.07 -0.51
CA ARG A 107 10.97 -9.14 -1.48
C ARG A 107 10.41 -8.79 -2.86
N ILE A 108 9.23 -8.19 -2.95
CA ILE A 108 8.65 -7.73 -4.22
C ILE A 108 9.57 -6.68 -4.87
N ALA A 109 10.06 -5.71 -4.08
CA ALA A 109 10.99 -4.69 -4.56
C ALA A 109 12.34 -5.23 -5.05
N ARG A 110 12.71 -6.43 -4.62
CA ARG A 110 13.99 -7.11 -4.96
C ARG A 110 13.80 -8.36 -5.81
N PHE A 111 12.58 -8.60 -6.28
CA PHE A 111 12.27 -9.81 -7.06
C PHE A 111 13.08 -9.86 -8.35
N GLY A 112 13.73 -10.99 -8.59
CA GLY A 112 14.73 -11.15 -9.66
C GLY A 112 14.16 -11.27 -11.08
N LYS A 113 12.84 -11.38 -11.23
CA LYS A 113 12.15 -11.46 -12.52
C LYS A 113 11.14 -10.32 -12.66
N PRO A 114 10.66 -9.99 -13.88
CA PRO A 114 9.55 -9.07 -14.07
C PRO A 114 8.35 -9.40 -13.16
N TYR A 115 7.98 -8.45 -12.32
CA TYR A 115 6.80 -8.50 -11.46
C TYR A 115 5.76 -7.52 -11.98
N VAL A 116 4.73 -8.04 -12.66
CA VAL A 116 3.69 -7.26 -13.32
C VAL A 116 2.48 -7.18 -12.40
N ALA A 117 2.21 -6.02 -11.81
CA ALA A 117 1.04 -5.79 -10.98
C ALA A 117 -0.09 -5.14 -11.79
N LEU A 118 -1.22 -5.84 -11.93
CA LEU A 118 -2.42 -5.31 -12.56
C LEU A 118 -3.23 -4.54 -11.53
N MET A 119 -2.97 -3.25 -11.41
CA MET A 119 -3.54 -2.33 -10.41
C MET A 119 -4.92 -1.82 -10.86
N ASP A 120 -5.82 -2.74 -11.19
CA ASP A 120 -7.15 -2.43 -11.71
C ASP A 120 -8.16 -2.21 -10.58
N GLY A 121 -8.99 -1.17 -10.66
CA GLY A 121 -9.96 -0.78 -9.64
C GLY A 121 -9.31 -0.25 -8.34
N ILE A 122 -9.79 -0.68 -7.17
CA ILE A 122 -9.30 -0.21 -5.87
C ILE A 122 -7.93 -0.81 -5.55
N VAL A 123 -6.96 0.06 -5.22
CA VAL A 123 -5.59 -0.28 -4.77
C VAL A 123 -5.23 0.62 -3.60
N MET A 124 -5.31 0.12 -2.37
CA MET A 124 -5.15 0.95 -1.17
C MET A 124 -4.29 0.26 -0.12
N GLY A 125 -3.55 1.03 0.68
CA GLY A 125 -2.75 0.55 1.81
C GLY A 125 -1.86 -0.64 1.46
N GLY A 126 -2.04 -1.80 2.12
CA GLY A 126 -1.32 -3.04 1.78
C GLY A 126 -1.46 -3.46 0.32
N GLY A 127 -2.54 -3.07 -0.39
CA GLY A 127 -2.68 -3.25 -1.84
C GLY A 127 -1.63 -2.47 -2.63
N VAL A 128 -1.27 -1.26 -2.18
CA VAL A 128 -0.14 -0.50 -2.72
C VAL A 128 1.17 -1.22 -2.40
N GLY A 129 1.32 -1.73 -1.17
CA GLY A 129 2.52 -2.45 -0.74
C GLY A 129 2.85 -3.67 -1.60
N ILE A 130 1.85 -4.47 -1.99
CA ILE A 130 2.06 -5.64 -2.84
C ILE A 130 2.14 -5.36 -4.34
N SER A 131 1.87 -4.12 -4.77
CA SER A 131 1.85 -3.74 -6.19
C SER A 131 2.89 -2.68 -6.56
N ALA A 132 2.96 -1.56 -5.82
CA ALA A 132 3.78 -0.41 -6.19
C ALA A 132 5.28 -0.64 -6.04
N HIS A 133 5.72 -1.70 -5.35
CA HIS A 133 7.11 -2.13 -5.30
C HIS A 133 7.50 -3.04 -6.48
N GLY A 134 6.55 -3.49 -7.30
CA GLY A 134 6.81 -4.29 -8.48
C GLY A 134 7.55 -3.52 -9.58
N SER A 135 8.17 -4.27 -10.50
CA SER A 135 8.94 -3.70 -11.60
C SER A 135 8.08 -3.15 -12.75
N HIS A 136 6.85 -3.67 -12.93
CA HIS A 136 5.92 -3.27 -13.99
C HIS A 136 4.53 -3.08 -13.40
N ARG A 137 4.11 -1.83 -13.27
CA ARG A 137 2.89 -1.44 -12.54
C ARG A 137 1.87 -0.89 -13.53
N ILE A 138 0.82 -1.68 -13.78
CA ILE A 138 -0.19 -1.41 -14.79
C ILE A 138 -1.45 -0.86 -14.12
N VAL A 139 -1.87 0.33 -14.51
CA VAL A 139 -3.14 0.96 -14.08
C VAL A 139 -4.14 1.01 -15.22
N THR A 140 -5.43 1.14 -14.88
CA THR A 140 -6.53 1.21 -15.83
C THR A 140 -7.39 2.44 -15.57
N GLU A 141 -8.38 2.70 -16.42
CA GLU A 141 -9.39 3.75 -16.23
C GLU A 141 -10.23 3.54 -14.95
N ARG A 142 -10.22 2.33 -14.37
CA ARG A 142 -10.92 1.99 -13.13
C ARG A 142 -10.08 2.21 -11.88
N THR A 143 -8.77 2.41 -12.04
CA THR A 143 -7.83 2.52 -10.91
C THR A 143 -8.20 3.66 -9.97
N LYS A 144 -8.25 3.31 -8.68
CA LYS A 144 -8.36 4.24 -7.56
C LYS A 144 -7.30 3.88 -6.53
N LEU A 145 -6.18 4.61 -6.58
CA LEU A 145 -5.04 4.40 -5.69
C LEU A 145 -5.09 5.38 -4.52
N ALA A 146 -4.89 4.89 -3.31
CA ALA A 146 -4.79 5.72 -2.11
C ALA A 146 -3.95 5.07 -1.01
N MET A 147 -3.41 5.93 -0.13
CA MET A 147 -2.89 5.58 1.20
C MET A 147 -3.76 6.30 2.24
N PRO A 148 -4.97 5.74 2.58
CA PRO A 148 -6.00 6.46 3.33
C PRO A 148 -5.86 6.36 4.85
N GLU A 149 -4.71 5.92 5.34
CA GLU A 149 -4.45 5.49 6.71
C GLU A 149 -4.69 6.59 7.75
N THR A 150 -4.40 7.86 7.43
CA THR A 150 -4.67 9.00 8.33
C THR A 150 -6.14 9.17 8.68
N GLY A 151 -7.02 8.66 7.81
CA GLY A 151 -8.48 8.66 8.02
C GLY A 151 -8.97 7.59 9.00
N ILE A 152 -8.12 6.64 9.37
CA ILE A 152 -8.43 5.59 10.36
C ILE A 152 -7.50 5.64 11.57
N GLY A 153 -6.82 6.78 11.80
CA GLY A 153 -5.94 6.93 12.96
C GLY A 153 -4.64 6.13 12.85
N TYR A 154 -4.19 5.89 11.61
CA TYR A 154 -2.95 5.19 11.27
C TYR A 154 -2.06 6.12 10.41
N PHE A 155 -1.07 5.59 9.74
CA PHE A 155 -0.16 6.30 8.82
C PHE A 155 0.10 5.41 7.59
N PRO A 156 0.48 5.97 6.42
CA PRO A 156 0.94 5.20 5.27
C PRO A 156 2.15 4.34 5.62
N ASP A 157 1.94 3.01 5.64
CA ASP A 157 2.94 1.98 5.90
C ASP A 157 3.34 1.22 4.61
N VAL A 158 3.72 -0.04 4.69
CA VAL A 158 4.12 -0.94 3.60
C VAL A 158 5.16 -0.35 2.65
N GLY A 159 6.06 0.47 3.17
CA GLY A 159 7.00 1.26 2.40
C GLY A 159 6.43 2.57 1.87
N GLY A 160 5.28 3.03 2.40
CA GLY A 160 4.70 4.33 2.06
C GLY A 160 5.64 5.49 2.35
N SER A 161 6.41 5.43 3.46
CA SER A 161 7.43 6.43 3.77
C SER A 161 8.67 6.37 2.86
N TRP A 162 8.81 5.32 2.05
CA TRP A 162 9.78 5.24 0.96
C TRP A 162 9.21 5.77 -0.36
N LEU A 163 8.00 5.32 -0.74
CA LEU A 163 7.38 5.64 -2.04
C LEU A 163 6.93 7.09 -2.13
N LEU A 164 6.15 7.57 -1.13
CA LEU A 164 5.55 8.90 -1.14
C LEU A 164 6.58 10.04 -1.27
N PRO A 165 7.68 10.08 -0.51
CA PRO A 165 8.67 11.16 -0.63
C PRO A 165 9.42 11.18 -1.98
N ARG A 166 9.30 10.13 -2.78
CA ARG A 166 9.92 10.01 -4.12
C ARG A 166 8.98 10.48 -5.24
N ALA A 167 7.74 10.77 -4.93
CA ALA A 167 6.83 11.46 -5.84
C ALA A 167 7.33 12.87 -6.15
N PRO A 168 6.98 13.43 -7.33
CA PRO A 168 7.41 14.77 -7.71
C PRO A 168 7.03 15.84 -6.67
N GLY A 169 7.99 16.62 -6.20
CA GLY A 169 7.84 17.69 -5.21
C GLY A 169 7.18 17.24 -3.93
N GLU A 170 6.07 17.87 -3.54
CA GLU A 170 5.32 17.54 -2.34
C GLU A 170 4.04 16.73 -2.62
N CYS A 171 3.87 16.18 -3.85
CA CYS A 171 2.70 15.37 -4.19
C CYS A 171 2.55 14.15 -3.25
N GLY A 172 3.65 13.52 -2.88
CA GLY A 172 3.62 12.42 -1.91
C GLY A 172 3.21 12.86 -0.51
N THR A 173 3.63 14.04 -0.07
CA THR A 173 3.19 14.61 1.21
C THR A 173 1.68 14.88 1.19
N TRP A 174 1.17 15.45 0.09
CA TRP A 174 -0.28 15.66 -0.08
C TRP A 174 -1.04 14.33 -0.06
N LEU A 175 -0.59 13.31 -0.83
CA LEU A 175 -1.21 11.98 -0.86
C LEU A 175 -1.23 11.32 0.52
N GLY A 176 -0.11 11.32 1.22
CA GLY A 176 0.03 10.67 2.53
C GLY A 176 -0.79 11.33 3.63
N LEU A 177 -0.85 12.67 3.66
CA LEU A 177 -1.61 13.40 4.67
C LEU A 177 -3.12 13.39 4.39
N THR A 178 -3.53 13.60 3.14
CA THR A 178 -4.96 13.63 2.78
C THR A 178 -5.57 12.24 2.73
N GLY A 179 -4.80 11.24 2.32
CA GLY A 179 -5.31 9.90 2.04
C GLY A 179 -6.31 9.87 0.87
N ASN A 180 -6.30 10.89 0.01
CA ASN A 180 -7.20 10.96 -1.13
C ASN A 180 -6.89 9.90 -2.17
N ALA A 181 -7.95 9.32 -2.72
CA ALA A 181 -7.82 8.44 -3.85
C ALA A 181 -7.54 9.24 -5.14
N VAL A 182 -6.59 8.74 -5.92
CA VAL A 182 -6.21 9.30 -7.22
C VAL A 182 -6.43 8.29 -8.33
N THR A 183 -6.47 8.78 -9.57
CA THR A 183 -6.70 7.99 -10.78
C THR A 183 -5.38 7.50 -11.39
N ALA A 184 -5.48 6.76 -12.50
CA ALA A 184 -4.34 6.23 -13.24
C ALA A 184 -3.28 7.28 -13.59
N ALA A 185 -3.71 8.43 -14.13
CA ALA A 185 -2.81 9.53 -14.52
C ALA A 185 -1.98 10.03 -13.33
N ASP A 186 -2.62 10.21 -12.16
CA ASP A 186 -1.94 10.64 -10.95
C ASP A 186 -1.05 9.55 -10.36
N ALA A 187 -1.47 8.27 -10.42
CA ALA A 187 -0.65 7.15 -9.96
C ALA A 187 0.66 7.04 -10.75
N ILE A 188 0.60 7.23 -12.07
CA ILE A 188 1.79 7.29 -12.92
C ILE A 188 2.61 8.55 -12.61
N TYR A 189 1.99 9.72 -12.53
CA TYR A 189 2.67 10.97 -12.22
C TYR A 189 3.39 10.93 -10.87
N ALA A 190 2.79 10.31 -9.87
CA ALA A 190 3.37 10.16 -8.54
C ALA A 190 4.41 9.04 -8.43
N GLY A 191 4.62 8.24 -9.49
CA GLY A 191 5.59 7.14 -9.52
C GLY A 191 5.12 5.86 -8.84
N PHE A 192 3.82 5.70 -8.62
CA PHE A 192 3.21 4.46 -8.10
C PHE A 192 2.85 3.47 -9.21
N ALA A 193 2.82 3.91 -10.45
CA ALA A 193 2.53 3.09 -11.62
C ALA A 193 3.40 3.51 -12.81
N ASP A 194 3.48 2.64 -13.83
CA ASP A 194 4.33 2.85 -15.00
C ASP A 194 3.52 3.03 -16.28
N HIS A 195 2.49 2.18 -16.48
CA HIS A 195 1.75 2.12 -17.73
C HIS A 195 0.25 2.15 -17.49
N PHE A 196 -0.44 2.87 -18.38
CA PHE A 196 -1.90 2.82 -18.48
C PHE A 196 -2.29 1.86 -19.59
N VAL A 197 -3.10 0.86 -19.26
CA VAL A 197 -3.70 -0.10 -20.19
C VAL A 197 -5.20 -0.10 -19.95
N SER A 198 -6.00 -0.01 -21.02
CA SER A 198 -7.47 -0.12 -20.89
C SER A 198 -7.84 -1.48 -20.28
N SER A 199 -8.78 -1.46 -19.33
CA SER A 199 -9.18 -2.70 -18.63
C SER A 199 -9.70 -3.78 -19.57
N GLU A 200 -10.23 -3.42 -20.75
CA GLU A 200 -10.66 -4.36 -21.78
C GLU A 200 -9.51 -5.19 -22.37
N HIS A 201 -8.27 -4.69 -22.32
CA HIS A 201 -7.08 -5.36 -22.85
C HIS A 201 -6.31 -6.17 -21.80
N LEU A 202 -6.70 -6.15 -20.52
CA LEU A 202 -5.95 -6.88 -19.49
C LEU A 202 -5.89 -8.39 -19.73
N ALA A 203 -6.96 -8.98 -20.29
CA ALA A 203 -6.96 -10.41 -20.59
C ALA A 203 -5.99 -10.77 -21.74
N ASP A 204 -5.94 -9.91 -22.76
CA ASP A 204 -5.02 -10.08 -23.89
C ASP A 204 -3.58 -9.86 -23.43
N LEU A 205 -3.32 -8.84 -22.61
CA LEU A 205 -2.02 -8.59 -22.00
C LEU A 205 -1.53 -9.80 -21.19
N VAL A 206 -2.38 -10.39 -20.33
CA VAL A 206 -2.02 -11.59 -19.55
C VAL A 206 -1.73 -12.78 -20.47
N TYR A 207 -2.46 -12.90 -21.57
CA TYR A 207 -2.19 -13.94 -22.57
C TYR A 207 -0.81 -13.72 -23.20
N ASP A 208 -0.48 -12.52 -23.67
CA ASP A 208 0.82 -12.22 -24.28
C ASP A 208 1.99 -12.37 -23.29
N LEU A 209 1.81 -11.93 -22.03
CA LEU A 209 2.76 -12.19 -20.95
C LEU A 209 3.00 -13.69 -20.71
N SER A 210 1.98 -14.53 -20.92
CA SER A 210 2.13 -15.97 -20.82
C SER A 210 2.99 -16.59 -21.93
N GLN A 211 3.15 -15.90 -23.07
CA GLN A 211 3.98 -16.30 -24.19
C GLN A 211 5.41 -15.75 -24.11
N ALA A 212 5.67 -14.81 -23.20
CA ALA A 212 6.98 -14.17 -23.05
C ALA A 212 8.03 -15.17 -22.59
N ALA A 213 9.18 -15.16 -23.25
CA ALA A 213 10.32 -16.02 -22.93
C ALA A 213 11.32 -15.35 -21.97
N ASP A 214 11.38 -14.02 -22.00
CA ASP A 214 12.30 -13.21 -21.20
C ASP A 214 11.72 -11.82 -20.84
N ALA A 215 12.55 -10.98 -20.22
CA ALA A 215 12.13 -9.64 -19.80
C ALA A 215 11.88 -8.68 -20.97
N GLU A 216 12.53 -8.87 -22.12
CA GLU A 216 12.34 -8.04 -23.31
C GLU A 216 10.96 -8.32 -23.94
N ASP A 217 10.57 -9.58 -24.00
CA ASP A 217 9.22 -10.00 -24.43
C ASP A 217 8.14 -9.45 -23.50
N VAL A 218 8.37 -9.43 -22.17
CA VAL A 218 7.45 -8.84 -21.19
C VAL A 218 7.24 -7.36 -21.45
N GLU A 219 8.30 -6.60 -21.64
CA GLU A 219 8.23 -5.16 -21.96
C GLU A 219 7.52 -4.91 -23.29
N ALA A 220 7.80 -5.72 -24.32
CA ALA A 220 7.14 -5.64 -25.62
C ALA A 220 5.62 -5.90 -25.52
N ALA A 221 5.22 -6.89 -24.74
CA ALA A 221 3.80 -7.19 -24.50
C ALA A 221 3.08 -6.01 -23.81
N ILE A 222 3.70 -5.43 -22.77
CA ILE A 222 3.11 -4.27 -22.07
C ILE A 222 3.00 -3.06 -23.00
N THR A 223 4.06 -2.76 -23.74
CA THR A 223 4.12 -1.61 -24.64
C THR A 223 3.06 -1.69 -25.74
N THR A 224 2.68 -2.90 -26.18
CA THR A 224 1.62 -3.11 -27.18
C THR A 224 0.27 -2.51 -26.78
N TYR A 225 -0.04 -2.55 -25.49
CA TYR A 225 -1.34 -2.08 -24.96
C TYR A 225 -1.25 -0.75 -24.21
N ALA A 226 -0.03 -0.30 -23.90
CA ALA A 226 0.17 0.92 -23.14
C ALA A 226 -0.22 2.17 -23.96
N VAL A 227 -1.01 3.04 -23.34
CA VAL A 227 -1.42 4.34 -23.92
C VAL A 227 -1.25 5.46 -22.90
N ASP A 228 -1.36 6.71 -23.36
CA ASP A 228 -1.29 7.88 -22.48
C ASP A 228 -2.49 7.93 -21.52
N ALA A 229 -2.23 8.06 -20.23
CA ALA A 229 -3.25 8.21 -19.19
C ALA A 229 -3.81 9.63 -19.08
N GLY A 230 -3.24 10.61 -19.79
CA GLY A 230 -3.62 12.02 -19.74
C GLY A 230 -3.13 12.74 -18.47
N GLU A 231 -3.76 13.87 -18.17
CA GLU A 231 -3.42 14.70 -17.01
C GLU A 231 -4.29 14.36 -15.80
N GLY A 232 -3.65 14.40 -14.59
CA GLY A 232 -4.31 14.17 -13.32
C GLY A 232 -4.41 15.44 -12.46
N VAL A 233 -5.02 15.27 -11.29
CA VAL A 233 -5.19 16.34 -10.28
C VAL A 233 -3.84 16.80 -9.72
N LEU A 234 -2.88 15.89 -9.57
CA LEU A 234 -1.56 16.20 -9.00
C LEU A 234 -0.75 17.11 -9.91
N SER A 235 -0.68 16.78 -11.22
CA SER A 235 0.04 17.61 -12.19
C SER A 235 -0.60 18.99 -12.34
N ALA A 236 -1.92 19.05 -12.43
CA ALA A 236 -2.69 20.30 -12.55
C ALA A 236 -2.53 21.23 -11.33
N ASN A 237 -2.36 20.68 -10.13
CA ASN A 237 -2.24 21.46 -8.88
C ASN A 237 -0.82 21.46 -8.29
N ARG A 238 0.18 20.99 -9.02
CA ARG A 238 1.54 20.81 -8.56
C ARG A 238 2.12 22.06 -7.84
N GLN A 239 1.95 23.23 -8.43
CA GLN A 239 2.47 24.48 -7.86
C GLN A 239 1.83 24.80 -6.51
N ILE A 240 0.53 24.54 -6.36
CA ILE A 240 -0.19 24.75 -5.10
C ILE A 240 0.31 23.77 -4.05
N ILE A 241 0.39 22.48 -4.43
CA ILE A 241 0.88 21.42 -3.54
C ILE A 241 2.29 21.74 -3.04
N ASP A 242 3.22 22.08 -3.94
CA ASP A 242 4.59 22.41 -3.55
C ASP A 242 4.67 23.65 -2.63
N ALA A 243 3.83 24.65 -2.88
CA ALA A 243 3.83 25.87 -2.08
C ALA A 243 3.27 25.64 -0.66
N THR A 244 2.31 24.69 -0.51
CA THR A 244 1.57 24.51 0.74
C THR A 244 2.04 23.32 1.57
N PHE A 245 2.66 22.28 0.97
CA PHE A 245 3.10 21.07 1.67
C PHE A 245 4.61 20.99 1.94
N ARG A 246 5.38 22.01 1.59
CA ARG A 246 6.84 22.04 1.80
C ARG A 246 7.28 22.21 3.25
N PHE A 247 6.39 22.54 4.15
CA PHE A 247 6.68 22.87 5.54
C PHE A 247 6.91 21.60 6.38
N ASP A 248 7.63 21.76 7.48
CA ASP A 248 7.98 20.64 8.37
C ASP A 248 6.98 20.44 9.51
N THR A 249 5.99 21.30 9.62
CA THR A 249 4.89 21.16 10.59
C THR A 249 3.53 21.16 9.89
N VAL A 250 2.60 20.37 10.44
CA VAL A 250 1.24 20.29 9.91
C VAL A 250 0.51 21.63 10.09
N GLU A 251 0.80 22.35 11.17
CA GLU A 251 0.25 23.67 11.45
C GLU A 251 0.60 24.68 10.36
N GLU A 252 1.87 24.69 9.90
CA GLU A 252 2.29 25.56 8.78
C GLU A 252 1.62 25.18 7.47
N ILE A 253 1.42 23.87 7.21
CA ILE A 253 0.65 23.38 6.04
C ILE A 253 -0.78 23.91 6.11
N PHE A 254 -1.45 23.79 7.27
CA PHE A 254 -2.81 24.33 7.47
C PHE A 254 -2.86 25.84 7.27
N ALA A 255 -1.91 26.57 7.82
CA ALA A 255 -1.82 28.04 7.65
C ALA A 255 -1.61 28.42 6.18
N ALA A 256 -0.74 27.70 5.46
CA ALA A 256 -0.48 27.94 4.04
C ALA A 256 -1.69 27.66 3.16
N LEU A 257 -2.45 26.59 3.42
CA LEU A 257 -3.70 26.29 2.74
C LEU A 257 -4.78 27.33 3.04
N SER A 258 -4.93 27.72 4.32
CA SER A 258 -5.93 28.71 4.77
C SER A 258 -5.68 30.11 4.20
N ALA A 259 -4.44 30.45 3.89
CA ALA A 259 -4.07 31.73 3.30
C ALA A 259 -4.44 31.86 1.80
N ARG A 260 -4.94 30.78 1.19
CA ARG A 260 -5.28 30.74 -0.24
C ARG A 260 -6.78 30.79 -0.46
N ASP A 261 -7.19 31.41 -1.57
CA ASP A 261 -8.59 31.50 -1.98
C ASP A 261 -8.85 30.72 -3.27
N ASP A 262 -8.38 29.48 -3.36
CA ASP A 262 -8.68 28.57 -4.46
C ASP A 262 -9.45 27.33 -3.95
N ALA A 263 -10.19 26.68 -4.85
CA ALA A 263 -11.04 25.54 -4.51
C ALA A 263 -10.21 24.35 -4.00
N PHE A 264 -9.08 24.05 -4.65
CA PHE A 264 -8.22 22.92 -4.29
C PHE A 264 -7.67 23.04 -2.85
N SER A 265 -7.23 24.25 -2.46
CA SER A 265 -6.72 24.49 -1.10
C SER A 265 -7.83 24.37 -0.06
N ARG A 266 -9.04 24.87 -0.32
CA ARG A 266 -10.19 24.73 0.59
C ARG A 266 -10.61 23.29 0.77
N GLU A 267 -10.79 22.55 -0.33
CA GLU A 267 -11.17 21.12 -0.29
C GLU A 267 -10.10 20.28 0.41
N THR A 268 -8.82 20.57 0.16
CA THR A 268 -7.71 19.89 0.83
C THR A 268 -7.74 20.15 2.35
N LEU A 269 -7.95 21.39 2.78
CA LEU A 269 -8.03 21.73 4.20
C LEU A 269 -9.21 21.01 4.89
N GLU A 270 -10.39 21.02 4.28
CA GLU A 270 -11.58 20.30 4.80
C GLU A 270 -11.34 18.79 4.96
N ILE A 271 -10.49 18.20 4.12
CA ILE A 271 -10.11 16.80 4.22
C ILE A 271 -9.16 16.59 5.40
N LEU A 272 -8.13 17.43 5.51
CA LEU A 272 -7.13 17.33 6.58
C LEU A 272 -7.76 17.53 7.97
N GLU A 273 -8.71 18.44 8.12
CA GLU A 273 -9.44 18.71 9.37
C GLU A 273 -10.20 17.49 9.90
N LYS A 274 -10.50 16.50 9.04
CA LYS A 274 -11.20 15.26 9.42
C LYS A 274 -10.24 14.12 9.81
N ARG A 275 -8.92 14.30 9.59
CA ARG A 275 -7.91 13.28 9.89
C ARG A 275 -7.50 13.32 11.35
N SER A 276 -6.96 12.19 11.85
CA SER A 276 -6.37 12.16 13.20
C SER A 276 -5.20 13.14 13.29
N PRO A 277 -5.22 14.08 14.27
CA PRO A 277 -4.12 15.02 14.48
C PRO A 277 -2.78 14.32 14.72
N THR A 278 -2.77 13.25 15.51
CA THR A 278 -1.58 12.43 15.77
C THR A 278 -1.09 11.78 14.48
N SER A 279 -2.00 11.17 13.70
CA SER A 279 -1.65 10.54 12.41
C SER A 279 -1.07 11.52 11.41
N LEU A 280 -1.60 12.75 11.32
CA LEU A 280 -1.07 13.76 10.41
C LEU A 280 0.38 14.13 10.76
N LYS A 281 0.67 14.42 12.05
CA LYS A 281 2.03 14.78 12.48
C LYS A 281 2.99 13.60 12.33
N LEU A 282 2.58 12.40 12.74
CA LEU A 282 3.37 11.18 12.58
C LEU A 282 3.69 10.91 11.12
N THR A 283 2.68 10.98 10.24
CA THR A 283 2.85 10.77 8.80
C THR A 283 3.84 11.77 8.23
N LEU A 284 3.69 13.08 8.51
CA LEU A 284 4.61 14.10 8.01
C LEU A 284 6.05 13.80 8.41
N GLN A 285 6.28 13.46 9.69
CA GLN A 285 7.61 13.12 10.18
C GLN A 285 8.19 11.87 9.52
N LEU A 286 7.38 10.80 9.36
CA LEU A 286 7.79 9.60 8.65
C LEU A 286 8.20 9.90 7.20
N LEU A 287 7.45 10.75 6.49
CA LEU A 287 7.75 11.14 5.11
C LEU A 287 9.03 11.98 5.04
N ARG A 288 9.27 12.92 5.97
CA ARG A 288 10.52 13.69 6.01
C ARG A 288 11.74 12.78 6.24
N LEU A 289 11.66 11.86 7.20
CA LEU A 289 12.71 10.88 7.44
C LEU A 289 12.88 9.91 6.26
N GLY A 290 11.77 9.48 5.63
CA GLY A 290 11.79 8.59 4.47
C GLY A 290 12.47 9.21 3.24
N ARG A 291 12.41 10.53 3.08
CA ARG A 291 13.12 11.27 2.02
C ARG A 291 14.64 11.14 2.14
N GLU A 292 15.14 11.09 3.37
CA GLU A 292 16.56 10.99 3.69
C GLU A 292 17.05 9.55 3.85
N SER A 293 16.14 8.57 3.90
CA SER A 293 16.49 7.16 4.09
C SER A 293 17.25 6.61 2.90
N ALA A 294 18.29 5.85 3.18
CA ALA A 294 19.15 5.22 2.18
C ALA A 294 18.54 3.95 1.56
N SER A 295 17.59 3.32 2.26
CA SER A 295 17.00 2.05 1.82
C SER A 295 15.52 1.93 2.20
N LEU A 296 14.81 1.06 1.47
CA LEU A 296 13.43 0.66 1.80
C LEU A 296 13.37 -0.03 3.18
N ILE A 297 14.41 -0.80 3.55
CA ILE A 297 14.49 -1.49 4.84
C ILE A 297 14.39 -0.48 5.99
N GLU A 298 15.14 0.62 5.96
CA GLU A 298 15.09 1.64 7.00
C GLU A 298 13.68 2.23 7.18
N CYS A 299 12.97 2.40 6.07
CA CYS A 299 11.58 2.88 6.10
C CYS A 299 10.66 1.83 6.73
N LEU A 300 10.72 0.58 6.28
CA LEU A 300 9.88 -0.52 6.78
C LEU A 300 10.13 -0.81 8.27
N GLU A 301 11.39 -0.77 8.73
CA GLU A 301 11.71 -0.95 10.15
C GLU A 301 11.14 0.19 11.01
N ARG A 302 11.21 1.43 10.51
CA ARG A 302 10.63 2.59 11.18
C ARG A 302 9.10 2.53 11.20
N GLU A 303 8.49 2.14 10.10
CA GLU A 303 7.05 1.92 9.99
C GLU A 303 6.58 0.81 10.95
N PHE A 304 7.35 -0.27 11.08
CA PHE A 304 7.04 -1.34 12.03
C PHE A 304 7.11 -0.86 13.49
N ALA A 305 8.11 -0.06 13.83
CA ALA A 305 8.23 0.56 15.15
C ALA A 305 7.01 1.44 15.45
N ALA A 306 6.67 2.34 14.52
CA ALA A 306 5.52 3.23 14.64
C ALA A 306 4.19 2.45 14.70
N GLY A 307 3.99 1.42 13.88
CA GLY A 307 2.80 0.57 13.89
C GLY A 307 2.62 -0.18 15.22
N THR A 308 3.72 -0.66 15.80
CA THR A 308 3.69 -1.30 17.12
C THR A 308 3.20 -0.34 18.21
N GLU A 309 3.63 0.92 18.17
CA GLU A 309 3.21 1.93 19.14
C GLU A 309 1.78 2.40 18.93
N ILE A 310 1.32 2.51 17.68
CA ILE A 310 -0.05 2.95 17.36
C ILE A 310 -1.12 2.03 17.99
N LEU A 311 -0.83 0.73 18.15
CA LEU A 311 -1.74 -0.22 18.78
C LEU A 311 -1.92 0.02 20.30
N ARG A 312 -1.09 0.85 20.91
CA ARG A 312 -1.24 1.27 22.31
C ARG A 312 -2.11 2.52 22.45
N GLY A 313 -2.31 3.23 21.33
CA GLY A 313 -3.06 4.48 21.27
C GLY A 313 -4.57 4.29 21.13
N HIS A 314 -5.28 5.40 21.08
CA HIS A 314 -6.73 5.47 20.94
C HIS A 314 -7.18 5.51 19.46
N ASP A 315 -6.49 6.31 18.65
CA ASP A 315 -7.03 6.77 17.36
C ASP A 315 -7.20 5.68 16.32
N PHE A 316 -6.32 4.68 16.28
CA PHE A 316 -6.47 3.55 15.37
C PHE A 316 -7.78 2.79 15.64
N TYR A 317 -8.05 2.47 16.89
CA TYR A 317 -9.28 1.74 17.25
C TYR A 317 -10.53 2.57 16.99
N GLU A 318 -10.49 3.85 17.29
CA GLU A 318 -11.61 4.77 17.03
C GLU A 318 -11.84 4.98 15.53
N GLY A 319 -10.78 5.16 14.76
CA GLY A 319 -10.87 5.33 13.32
C GLY A 319 -11.45 4.08 12.62
N VAL A 320 -10.98 2.89 12.99
CA VAL A 320 -11.53 1.63 12.48
C VAL A 320 -12.98 1.45 12.92
N ARG A 321 -13.34 1.78 14.17
CA ARG A 321 -14.73 1.78 14.63
C ARG A 321 -15.60 2.66 13.71
N ALA A 322 -15.20 3.92 13.53
CA ALA A 322 -15.99 4.88 12.79
C ALA A 322 -16.10 4.54 11.28
N ALA A 323 -15.03 4.02 10.68
CA ALA A 323 -14.99 3.74 9.24
C ALA A 323 -15.62 2.38 8.88
N LEU A 324 -15.42 1.32 9.67
CA LEU A 324 -15.67 -0.06 9.25
C LEU A 324 -16.65 -0.83 10.16
N ILE A 325 -16.70 -0.52 11.46
CA ILE A 325 -17.55 -1.24 12.42
C ILE A 325 -18.91 -0.56 12.48
N ASP A 326 -18.98 0.65 13.03
CA ASP A 326 -20.22 1.43 13.18
C ASP A 326 -20.61 2.15 11.89
N LYS A 327 -19.62 2.49 11.05
CA LYS A 327 -19.80 3.18 9.76
C LYS A 327 -20.47 4.55 9.87
N ASP A 328 -20.36 5.19 11.03
CA ASP A 328 -20.88 6.53 11.27
C ASP A 328 -20.01 7.63 10.66
N ARG A 329 -18.76 7.30 10.28
CA ARG A 329 -17.76 8.22 9.68
C ARG A 329 -17.52 9.47 10.54
N ASN A 330 -17.65 9.33 11.84
CA ASN A 330 -17.49 10.39 12.82
C ASN A 330 -16.52 9.97 13.94
N PRO A 331 -15.24 9.86 13.65
CA PRO A 331 -14.24 9.47 14.63
C PRO A 331 -14.06 10.60 15.68
N ARG A 332 -13.80 10.20 16.93
CA ARG A 332 -13.51 11.08 18.05
C ARG A 332 -12.04 10.96 18.40
N TRP A 333 -11.20 11.71 17.68
CA TRP A 333 -9.76 11.68 17.85
C TRP A 333 -9.31 12.13 19.25
N GLN A 334 -8.19 11.57 19.73
CA GLN A 334 -7.57 11.92 21.02
C GLN A 334 -6.05 11.94 20.85
N PRO A 335 -5.43 13.15 20.89
CA PRO A 335 -6.04 14.48 21.01
C PRO A 335 -6.96 14.88 19.85
N ALA A 336 -7.93 15.78 20.14
CA ALA A 336 -8.92 16.19 19.14
C ALA A 336 -8.39 17.31 18.20
N ARG A 337 -7.33 18.02 18.59
CA ARG A 337 -6.78 19.17 17.85
C ARG A 337 -5.27 19.04 17.66
N LEU A 338 -4.77 19.61 16.56
CA LEU A 338 -3.34 19.59 16.22
C LEU A 338 -2.45 20.16 17.34
N GLU A 339 -2.87 21.28 17.94
CA GLU A 339 -2.09 21.99 18.95
C GLU A 339 -1.96 21.19 20.26
N GLU A 340 -2.79 20.17 20.45
CA GLU A 340 -2.76 19.29 21.61
C GLU A 340 -1.77 18.13 21.44
N VAL A 341 -1.31 17.85 20.21
CA VAL A 341 -0.28 16.83 19.92
C VAL A 341 1.09 17.51 20.01
N ARG A 342 1.85 17.20 21.05
CA ARG A 342 3.20 17.75 21.29
C ARG A 342 4.25 16.87 20.61
N GLU A 343 5.41 17.42 20.32
CA GLU A 343 6.54 16.67 19.74
C GLU A 343 6.94 15.48 20.64
N GLU A 344 6.92 15.67 21.96
CA GLU A 344 7.24 14.61 22.91
C GLU A 344 6.27 13.42 22.87
N ASP A 345 5.01 13.63 22.43
CA ASP A 345 4.01 12.59 22.28
C ASP A 345 4.31 11.68 21.07
N LEU A 346 5.14 12.15 20.12
CA LEU A 346 5.56 11.39 18.95
C LEU A 346 6.83 10.57 19.17
N LEU A 347 7.65 10.88 20.20
CA LEU A 347 8.91 10.18 20.45
C LEU A 347 8.77 8.65 20.57
N PRO A 348 7.72 8.09 21.23
CA PRO A 348 7.55 6.64 21.33
C PRO A 348 7.44 5.91 19.99
N TYR A 349 6.88 6.57 18.96
CA TYR A 349 6.72 5.98 17.61
C TYR A 349 8.05 5.79 16.88
N PHE A 350 9.10 6.47 17.30
CA PHE A 350 10.45 6.42 16.71
C PHE A 350 11.46 5.72 17.62
N ALA A 351 11.01 5.17 18.77
CA ALA A 351 11.88 4.43 19.65
C ALA A 351 12.36 3.12 19.00
N GLU A 352 13.61 2.75 19.23
CA GLU A 352 14.14 1.46 18.78
C GLU A 352 13.32 0.34 19.39
N HIS A 353 12.73 -0.51 18.54
CA HIS A 353 12.01 -1.69 18.95
C HIS A 353 12.92 -2.92 18.83
N SER A 354 12.92 -3.76 19.86
CA SER A 354 13.66 -5.03 19.88
C SER A 354 12.99 -6.03 18.92
N GLY A 355 13.31 -5.96 17.65
CA GLY A 355 12.79 -6.89 16.66
C GLY A 355 13.25 -6.47 15.27
N ASN A 356 14.44 -6.88 14.87
CA ASN A 356 14.93 -6.74 13.51
C ASN A 356 13.98 -7.49 12.57
N LEU A 357 13.28 -6.77 11.67
CA LEU A 357 12.42 -7.37 10.65
C LEU A 357 13.23 -8.10 9.59
N PHE A 358 14.47 -7.68 9.40
CA PHE A 358 15.38 -8.18 8.38
C PHE A 358 16.66 -8.71 9.07
N PRO A 359 16.58 -9.85 9.81
CA PRO A 359 17.70 -10.38 10.60
C PRO A 359 18.93 -10.69 9.74
N ASP A 360 18.72 -10.98 8.47
CA ASP A 360 19.76 -11.20 7.48
C ASP A 360 19.66 -10.11 6.41
N HIS A 361 20.45 -9.02 6.54
CA HIS A 361 20.63 -8.01 5.48
C HIS A 361 21.18 -8.58 4.14
N ARG A 362 21.07 -9.87 3.97
CA ARG A 362 21.55 -10.65 2.82
C ARG A 362 20.41 -11.32 2.04
N LEU A 363 19.20 -10.75 2.09
CA LEU A 363 18.11 -11.16 1.21
C LEU A 363 18.16 -10.40 -0.10
#